data_12826fd0a3ae5cf8be19b57d3afa98c3
#
_entry.id   12826fd0a3ae5cf8be19b57d3afa98c3
#
_cell.length_a   1.000
_cell.length_b   1.000
_cell.length_c   1.000
_cell.angle_alpha   90.00
_cell.angle_beta   90.00
_cell.angle_gamma   90.00
#
_symmetry.space_group_name_H-M   'P 1'
#
loop_
_entity.id
_entity.type
_entity.pdbx_description
1 polymer ?
#
loop_
_entity_poly.entity_id
_entity_poly.type
_entity_poly.pdbx_seq_one_letter_code
_entity_poly.pdbx_strand_id
1 'polypeptide(L)'
;EFRRVLFRSEKLKAVLLDRVAQMEARMAVVAPRMPQVLAAYREKLTLRLREAMAADDDERIRQEVTLFANRVDVDEELSRLTAHFSEIRRILDKGGAVGKRLDFMMQELNREANTLGSKSVDADVTKVALDLKLLIEQMREQIQNIE
;
A
#
# COMPACT_ATOMS: atom_id res chain seq x y z
N GLU A 1 18.45 30.76 -15.11
CA GLU A 1 17.49 29.68 -15.39
C GLU A 1 17.99 28.29 -14.96
N PHE A 2 19.21 27.97 -15.30
CA PHE A 2 19.82 26.68 -14.92
C PHE A 2 19.84 26.46 -13.41
N ARG A 3 20.19 27.46 -12.63
CA ARG A 3 20.16 27.40 -11.16
C ARG A 3 18.76 27.22 -10.60
N ARG A 4 17.75 27.85 -11.20
CA ARG A 4 16.35 27.71 -10.79
C ARG A 4 15.83 26.30 -11.05
N VAL A 5 16.18 25.73 -12.19
CA VAL A 5 15.78 24.35 -12.55
C VAL A 5 16.42 23.34 -11.59
N LEU A 6 17.73 23.49 -11.28
CA LEU A 6 18.41 22.64 -10.32
C LEU A 6 17.81 22.75 -8.92
N PHE A 7 17.53 23.99 -8.46
CA PHE A 7 16.93 24.22 -7.15
C PHE A 7 15.54 23.60 -7.02
N ARG A 8 14.70 23.76 -8.04
CA ARG A 8 13.36 23.15 -8.09
C ARG A 8 13.44 21.63 -8.10
N SER A 9 14.37 21.06 -8.85
CA SER A 9 14.60 19.63 -8.95
C SER A 9 15.03 19.04 -7.60
N GLU A 10 15.96 19.70 -6.91
CA GLU A 10 16.42 19.28 -5.58
C GLU A 10 15.31 19.39 -4.52
N LYS A 11 14.54 20.46 -4.57
CA LYS A 11 13.39 20.66 -3.67
C LYS A 11 12.31 19.60 -3.92
N LEU A 12 12.01 19.31 -5.19
CA LEU A 12 11.06 18.26 -5.54
C LEU A 12 11.54 16.91 -5.03
N LYS A 13 12.79 16.57 -5.29
CA LYS A 13 13.39 15.33 -4.82
C LYS A 13 13.24 15.18 -3.30
N ALA A 14 13.54 16.25 -2.56
CA ALA A 14 13.40 16.23 -1.09
C ALA A 14 11.97 16.01 -0.64
N VAL A 15 10.98 16.65 -1.29
CA VAL A 15 9.56 16.47 -0.96
C VAL A 15 9.13 15.04 -1.25
N LEU A 16 9.48 14.50 -2.42
CA LEU A 16 9.08 13.14 -2.80
C LEU A 16 9.71 12.09 -1.89
N LEU A 17 10.99 12.24 -1.54
CA LEU A 17 11.65 11.33 -0.60
C LEU A 17 11.02 11.39 0.79
N ASP A 18 10.62 12.57 1.25
CA ASP A 18 9.90 12.73 2.52
C ASP A 18 8.56 11.99 2.50
N ARG A 19 7.80 12.10 1.43
CA ARG A 19 6.51 11.42 1.30
C ARG A 19 6.67 9.91 1.24
N VAL A 20 7.68 9.42 0.54
CA VAL A 20 8.00 7.99 0.52
C VAL A 20 8.34 7.49 1.93
N ALA A 21 9.17 8.23 2.67
CA ALA A 21 9.52 7.88 4.05
C ALA A 21 8.28 7.86 4.96
N GLN A 22 7.34 8.78 4.79
CA GLN A 22 6.09 8.79 5.55
C GLN A 22 5.23 7.56 5.22
N MET A 23 5.14 7.18 3.95
CA MET A 23 4.41 5.99 3.55
C MET A 23 5.02 4.73 4.16
N GLU A 24 6.33 4.61 4.12
CA GLU A 24 7.04 3.49 4.74
C GLU A 24 6.79 3.43 6.25
N ALA A 25 6.78 4.57 6.91
CA ALA A 25 6.50 4.64 8.35
C ALA A 25 5.07 4.17 8.67
N ARG A 26 4.09 4.54 7.85
CA ARG A 26 2.71 4.06 8.00
C ARG A 26 2.62 2.54 7.85
N MET A 27 3.29 2.00 6.83
CA MET A 27 3.31 0.56 6.59
C MET A 27 4.04 -0.21 7.69
N ALA A 28 5.11 0.35 8.24
CA ALA A 28 5.86 -0.28 9.32
C ALA A 28 5.03 -0.50 10.59
N VAL A 29 3.96 0.26 10.79
CA VAL A 29 3.04 0.09 11.92
C VAL A 29 2.15 -1.13 11.71
N VAL A 30 1.65 -1.36 10.51
CA VAL A 30 0.65 -2.42 10.25
C VAL A 30 1.25 -3.73 9.76
N ALA A 31 2.36 -3.70 9.01
CA ALA A 31 2.94 -4.91 8.43
C ALA A 31 3.24 -6.01 9.46
N PRO A 32 3.88 -5.71 10.61
CA PRO A 32 4.14 -6.74 11.61
C PRO A 32 2.88 -7.30 12.28
N ARG A 33 1.76 -6.58 12.21
CA ARG A 33 0.49 -6.98 12.81
C ARG A 33 -0.36 -7.88 11.90
N MET A 34 0.00 -7.96 10.61
CA MET A 34 -0.82 -8.68 9.63
C MET A 34 -1.05 -10.15 9.96
N PRO A 35 -0.07 -10.93 10.45
CA PRO A 35 -0.34 -12.31 10.85
C PRO A 35 -1.43 -12.42 11.92
N GLN A 36 -1.44 -11.51 12.90
CA GLN A 36 -2.47 -11.48 13.95
C GLN A 36 -3.83 -11.08 13.41
N VAL A 37 -3.86 -10.10 12.50
CA VAL A 37 -5.09 -9.64 11.84
C VAL A 37 -5.73 -10.80 11.06
N LEU A 38 -4.93 -11.55 10.30
CA LEU A 38 -5.41 -12.70 9.54
C LEU A 38 -5.89 -13.83 10.45
N ALA A 39 -5.16 -14.10 11.51
CA ALA A 39 -5.55 -15.14 12.48
C ALA A 39 -6.90 -14.81 13.14
N ALA A 40 -7.09 -13.57 13.56
CA ALA A 40 -8.33 -13.09 14.16
C ALA A 40 -9.50 -13.18 13.16
N TYR A 41 -9.26 -12.82 11.90
CA TYR A 41 -10.26 -12.90 10.84
C TYR A 41 -10.67 -14.36 10.58
N ARG A 42 -9.71 -15.28 10.48
CA ARG A 42 -9.97 -16.72 10.30
C ARG A 42 -10.82 -17.28 11.44
N GLU A 43 -10.48 -16.94 12.67
CA GLU A 43 -11.20 -17.40 13.84
C GLU A 43 -12.65 -16.90 13.84
N LYS A 44 -12.84 -15.62 13.60
CA LYS A 44 -14.17 -15.01 13.52
C LYS A 44 -15.02 -15.63 12.41
N LEU A 45 -14.43 -15.85 11.24
CA LEU A 45 -15.11 -16.46 10.10
C LEU A 45 -15.48 -17.92 10.39
N THR A 46 -14.55 -18.67 11.02
CA THR A 46 -14.81 -20.05 11.42
C THR A 46 -16.04 -20.14 12.35
N LEU A 47 -16.10 -19.26 13.36
CA LEU A 47 -17.24 -19.22 14.29
C LEU A 47 -18.55 -18.92 13.56
N ARG A 48 -18.54 -17.94 12.67
CA ARG A 48 -19.72 -17.57 11.88
C ARG A 48 -20.21 -18.70 10.98
N LEU A 49 -19.29 -19.39 10.33
CA LEU A 49 -19.63 -20.51 9.45
C LEU A 49 -20.18 -21.70 10.22
N ARG A 50 -19.63 -21.98 11.40
CA ARG A 50 -20.13 -23.05 12.28
C ARG A 50 -21.54 -22.76 12.77
N GLU A 51 -21.87 -21.50 13.06
CA GLU A 51 -23.22 -21.09 13.43
C GLU A 51 -24.21 -21.19 12.27
N ALA A 52 -23.77 -20.88 11.04
CA ALA A 52 -24.62 -20.85 9.85
C ALA A 52 -24.78 -22.20 9.17
N MET A 53 -23.83 -23.13 9.33
CA MET A 53 -23.80 -24.42 8.67
C MET A 53 -24.05 -25.53 9.70
N ALA A 54 -24.64 -26.66 9.25
CA ALA A 54 -24.80 -27.83 10.09
C ALA A 54 -23.42 -28.31 10.58
N ALA A 55 -23.32 -28.63 11.86
CA ALA A 55 -22.08 -28.79 12.63
C ALA A 55 -21.10 -29.89 12.15
N ASP A 56 -21.45 -30.66 11.12
CA ASP A 56 -20.73 -31.89 10.79
C ASP A 56 -19.76 -31.77 9.62
N ASP A 57 -19.56 -30.59 9.00
CA ASP A 57 -18.73 -30.44 7.83
C ASP A 57 -17.51 -29.52 8.09
N ASP A 58 -16.62 -29.98 8.98
CA ASP A 58 -15.38 -29.27 9.33
C ASP A 58 -14.47 -29.06 8.10
N GLU A 59 -14.46 -30.01 7.16
CA GLU A 59 -13.66 -29.92 5.94
C GLU A 59 -14.12 -28.75 5.07
N ARG A 60 -15.41 -28.64 4.87
CA ARG A 60 -16.01 -27.56 4.06
C ARG A 60 -15.78 -26.20 4.72
N ILE A 61 -15.90 -26.11 6.03
CA ILE A 61 -15.64 -24.89 6.79
C ILE A 61 -14.19 -24.46 6.60
N ARG A 62 -13.23 -25.39 6.70
CA ARG A 62 -11.80 -25.09 6.46
C ARG A 62 -11.54 -24.60 5.05
N GLN A 63 -12.16 -25.21 4.06
CA GLN A 63 -12.01 -24.78 2.66
C GLN A 63 -12.53 -23.36 2.45
N GLU A 64 -13.69 -23.04 2.98
CA GLU A 64 -14.29 -21.71 2.89
C GLU A 64 -13.45 -20.67 3.62
N VAL A 65 -12.97 -20.99 4.82
CA VAL A 65 -12.09 -20.10 5.60
C VAL A 65 -10.80 -19.81 4.83
N THR A 66 -10.17 -20.81 4.25
CA THR A 66 -8.96 -20.65 3.46
C THR A 66 -9.21 -19.75 2.24
N LEU A 67 -10.32 -19.94 1.56
CA LEU A 67 -10.69 -19.15 0.39
C LEU A 67 -10.88 -17.67 0.74
N PHE A 68 -11.64 -17.39 1.81
CA PHE A 68 -11.88 -16.02 2.25
C PHE A 68 -10.62 -15.37 2.83
N ALA A 69 -9.79 -16.14 3.57
CA ALA A 69 -8.53 -15.63 4.10
C ALA A 69 -7.58 -15.19 2.98
N ASN A 70 -7.53 -15.92 1.86
CA ASN A 70 -6.72 -15.54 0.71
C ASN A 70 -7.20 -14.24 0.07
N ARG A 71 -8.51 -13.98 0.06
CA ARG A 71 -9.07 -12.75 -0.51
C ARG A 71 -8.73 -11.50 0.29
N VAL A 72 -8.49 -11.64 1.59
CA VAL A 72 -8.21 -10.51 2.48
C VAL A 72 -6.73 -10.41 2.84
N ASP A 73 -5.90 -11.31 2.33
CA ASP A 73 -4.45 -11.26 2.54
C ASP A 73 -3.86 -10.12 1.70
N VAL A 74 -3.19 -9.19 2.37
CA VAL A 74 -2.61 -7.99 1.76
C VAL A 74 -1.08 -8.03 1.67
N ASP A 75 -0.48 -9.17 1.95
CA ASP A 75 0.98 -9.34 1.96
C ASP A 75 1.60 -8.97 0.61
N GLU A 76 0.96 -9.36 -0.48
CA GLU A 76 1.41 -9.06 -1.83
C GLU A 76 1.40 -7.55 -2.10
N GLU A 77 0.34 -6.85 -1.70
CA GLU A 77 0.23 -5.40 -1.87
C GLU A 77 1.28 -4.65 -1.06
N LEU A 78 1.55 -5.09 0.18
CA LEU A 78 2.59 -4.50 1.02
C LEU A 78 3.98 -4.71 0.40
N SER A 79 4.26 -5.90 -0.13
CA SER A 79 5.52 -6.21 -0.80
C SER A 79 5.70 -5.37 -2.06
N ARG A 80 4.67 -5.22 -2.87
CA ARG A 80 4.72 -4.39 -4.08
C ARG A 80 4.92 -2.92 -3.75
N LEU A 81 4.25 -2.40 -2.74
CA LEU A 81 4.45 -1.02 -2.28
C LEU A 81 5.91 -0.81 -1.87
N THR A 82 6.49 -1.72 -1.11
CA THR A 82 7.90 -1.65 -0.71
C THR A 82 8.83 -1.62 -1.92
N ALA A 83 8.58 -2.48 -2.90
CA ALA A 83 9.37 -2.50 -4.14
C ALA A 83 9.23 -1.20 -4.92
N HIS A 84 8.03 -0.62 -4.97
CA HIS A 84 7.78 0.66 -5.66
C HIS A 84 8.47 1.82 -4.95
N PHE A 85 8.53 1.83 -3.63
CA PHE A 85 9.28 2.85 -2.88
C PHE A 85 10.76 2.81 -3.22
N SER A 86 11.35 1.62 -3.30
CA SER A 86 12.74 1.44 -3.70
C SER A 86 13.00 1.93 -5.12
N GLU A 87 12.08 1.65 -6.04
CA GLU A 87 12.18 2.09 -7.44
C GLU A 87 12.07 3.61 -7.56
N ILE A 88 11.19 4.25 -6.80
CA ILE A 88 11.06 5.71 -6.77
C ILE A 88 12.38 6.34 -6.30
N ARG A 89 12.97 5.79 -5.24
CA ARG A 89 14.27 6.27 -4.75
C ARG A 89 15.35 6.15 -5.80
N ARG A 90 15.39 5.04 -6.52
CA ARG A 90 16.34 4.81 -7.60
C ARG A 90 16.16 5.82 -8.73
N ILE A 91 14.92 6.09 -9.15
CA ILE A 91 14.60 7.08 -10.18
C ILE A 91 15.07 8.47 -9.76
N LEU A 92 14.79 8.86 -8.53
CA LEU A 92 15.16 10.18 -8.00
C LEU A 92 16.68 10.33 -7.85
N ASP A 93 17.36 9.28 -7.47
CA ASP A 93 18.82 9.28 -7.30
C ASP A 93 19.53 9.41 -8.65
N LYS A 94 19.04 8.71 -9.65
CA LYS A 94 19.58 8.77 -11.01
C LYS A 94 19.36 10.14 -11.67
N GLY A 95 18.23 10.78 -11.38
CA GLY A 95 17.92 12.11 -11.92
C GLY A 95 17.59 12.12 -13.39
N GLY A 96 17.71 13.29 -14.02
CA GLY A 96 17.37 13.50 -15.41
C GLY A 96 15.88 13.76 -15.64
N ALA A 97 15.38 13.45 -16.81
CA ALA A 97 13.97 13.65 -17.19
C ALA A 97 13.10 12.54 -16.58
N VAL A 98 12.68 12.72 -15.33
CA VAL A 98 12.01 11.68 -14.53
C VAL A 98 10.49 11.81 -14.46
N GLY A 99 9.92 12.90 -14.97
CA GLY A 99 8.48 13.18 -14.81
C GLY A 99 7.55 12.06 -15.21
N LYS A 100 7.71 11.49 -16.41
CA LYS A 100 6.87 10.38 -16.91
C LYS A 100 7.04 9.12 -16.07
N ARG A 101 8.27 8.82 -15.66
CA ARG A 101 8.58 7.63 -14.86
C ARG A 101 7.98 7.74 -13.47
N LEU A 102 8.07 8.92 -12.86
CA LEU A 102 7.46 9.19 -11.56
C LEU A 102 5.93 9.15 -11.66
N ASP A 103 5.36 9.68 -12.72
CA ASP A 103 3.91 9.64 -12.94
C ASP A 103 3.41 8.20 -13.03
N PHE A 104 4.12 7.35 -13.77
CA PHE A 104 3.84 5.92 -13.84
C PHE A 104 3.91 5.29 -12.43
N MET A 105 4.92 5.62 -11.65
CA MET A 105 5.06 5.09 -10.29
C MET A 105 3.91 5.53 -9.38
N MET A 106 3.40 6.76 -9.55
CA MET A 106 2.24 7.22 -8.79
C MET A 106 1.00 6.39 -9.12
N GLN A 107 0.80 6.04 -10.39
CA GLN A 107 -0.29 5.16 -10.79
C GLN A 107 -0.17 3.78 -10.16
N GLU A 108 1.04 3.21 -10.15
CA GLU A 108 1.28 1.90 -9.54
C GLU A 108 1.08 1.93 -8.02
N LEU A 109 1.56 2.97 -7.34
CA LEU A 109 1.32 3.14 -5.90
C LEU A 109 -0.17 3.24 -5.60
N ASN A 110 -0.89 4.03 -6.38
CA ASN A 110 -2.32 4.23 -6.19
C ASN A 110 -3.10 2.93 -6.40
N ARG A 111 -2.71 2.15 -7.37
CA ARG A 111 -3.28 0.83 -7.64
C ARG A 111 -3.14 -0.09 -6.43
N GLU A 112 -1.93 -0.19 -5.86
CA GLU A 112 -1.68 -1.03 -4.70
C GLU A 112 -2.40 -0.51 -3.44
N ALA A 113 -2.43 0.80 -3.24
CA ALA A 113 -3.15 1.40 -2.12
C ALA A 113 -4.66 1.15 -2.21
N ASN A 114 -5.24 1.24 -3.41
CA ASN A 114 -6.66 0.93 -3.63
C ASN A 114 -6.97 -0.54 -3.33
N THR A 115 -6.12 -1.46 -3.79
CA THR A 115 -6.28 -2.88 -3.52
C THR A 115 -6.14 -3.19 -2.03
N LEU A 116 -5.15 -2.57 -1.38
CA LEU A 116 -4.96 -2.69 0.07
C LEU A 116 -6.23 -2.29 0.83
N GLY A 117 -6.80 -1.14 0.47
CA GLY A 117 -8.03 -0.65 1.09
C GLY A 117 -9.23 -1.55 0.84
N SER A 118 -9.39 -2.07 -0.37
CA SER A 118 -10.52 -2.93 -0.72
C SER A 118 -10.44 -4.33 -0.08
N LYS A 119 -9.23 -4.85 0.14
CA LYS A 119 -9.02 -6.14 0.80
C LYS A 119 -9.04 -6.05 2.32
N SER A 120 -8.88 -4.86 2.89
CA SER A 120 -8.71 -4.68 4.33
C SER A 120 -9.90 -5.18 5.13
N VAL A 121 -9.62 -5.93 6.19
CA VAL A 121 -10.60 -6.36 7.20
C VAL A 121 -10.27 -5.79 8.58
N ASP A 122 -9.35 -4.84 8.65
CA ASP A 122 -8.86 -4.22 9.88
C ASP A 122 -8.88 -2.69 9.73
N ALA A 123 -9.38 -1.99 10.76
CA ALA A 123 -9.54 -0.54 10.73
C ALA A 123 -8.21 0.19 10.55
N ASP A 124 -7.14 -0.31 11.17
CA ASP A 124 -5.82 0.33 11.06
C ASP A 124 -5.23 0.17 9.65
N VAL A 125 -5.42 -0.98 9.03
CA VAL A 125 -4.99 -1.20 7.65
C VAL A 125 -5.77 -0.30 6.69
N THR A 126 -7.07 -0.16 6.89
CA THR A 126 -7.92 0.75 6.09
C THR A 126 -7.43 2.20 6.23
N LYS A 127 -7.10 2.62 7.45
CA LYS A 127 -6.55 3.96 7.70
C LYS A 127 -5.23 4.17 6.98
N VAL A 128 -4.34 3.19 7.03
CA VAL A 128 -3.06 3.25 6.32
C VAL A 128 -3.29 3.39 4.81
N ALA A 129 -4.20 2.62 4.24
CA ALA A 129 -4.52 2.72 2.81
C ALA A 129 -4.99 4.14 2.43
N LEU A 130 -5.83 4.77 3.26
CA LEU A 130 -6.28 6.14 3.06
C LEU A 130 -5.14 7.14 3.19
N ASP A 131 -4.28 6.97 4.18
CA ASP A 131 -3.10 7.82 4.38
C ASP A 131 -2.14 7.72 3.18
N LEU A 132 -1.92 6.51 2.67
CA LEU A 132 -1.11 6.30 1.47
C LEU A 132 -1.68 7.04 0.26
N LYS A 133 -2.98 6.94 0.04
CA LYS A 133 -3.65 7.62 -1.08
C LYS A 133 -3.49 9.14 -0.99
N LEU A 134 -3.61 9.69 0.21
CA LEU A 134 -3.41 11.13 0.43
C LEU A 134 -1.98 11.56 0.12
N LEU A 135 -0.99 10.80 0.60
CA LEU A 135 0.43 11.08 0.34
C LEU A 135 0.77 10.94 -1.14
N ILE A 136 0.19 9.96 -1.82
CA ILE A 136 0.37 9.77 -3.27
C ILE A 136 -0.19 10.98 -4.02
N GLU A 137 -1.35 11.47 -3.64
CA GLU A 137 -1.95 12.66 -4.28
C GLU A 137 -1.08 13.89 -4.09
N GLN A 138 -0.51 14.08 -2.90
CA GLN A 138 0.44 15.16 -2.64
C GLN A 138 1.68 15.06 -3.55
N MET A 139 2.20 13.85 -3.74
CA MET A 139 3.34 13.61 -4.65
C MET A 139 2.96 13.94 -6.10
N ARG A 140 1.78 13.50 -6.54
CA ARG A 140 1.29 13.78 -7.90
C ARG A 140 1.20 15.28 -8.16
N GLU A 141 0.65 16.04 -7.24
CA GLU A 141 0.55 17.49 -7.35
C GLU A 141 1.93 18.12 -7.50
N GLN A 142 2.92 17.67 -6.72
CA GLN A 142 4.28 18.18 -6.81
C GLN A 142 4.93 17.86 -8.17
N ILE A 143 4.71 16.66 -8.68
CA ILE A 143 5.25 16.24 -9.98
C ILE A 143 4.63 17.06 -11.11
N GLN A 144 3.33 17.28 -11.07
CA GLN A 144 2.61 18.05 -12.09
C GLN A 144 3.02 19.53 -12.11
N ASN A 145 3.32 20.11 -10.96
CA ASN A 145 3.69 21.52 -10.85
C ASN A 145 5.07 21.86 -11.46
N ILE A 146 5.83 20.86 -11.87
CA ILE A 146 7.17 21.04 -12.46
C ILE A 146 7.13 20.99 -13.99
N GLU A 147 6.14 20.37 -14.53
CA GLU A 147 5.88 20.40 -15.94
C GLU A 147 5.10 21.69 -16.26
#